data_f55403c091c06ea7d3a490f9be91d1d5
#
_entry.id   f55403c091c06ea7d3a490f9be91d1d5
#
_cell.length_a   1.000
_cell.length_b   1.000
_cell.length_c   1.000
_cell.angle_alpha   90.00
_cell.angle_beta   90.00
_cell.angle_gamma   90.00
#
_symmetry.space_group_name_H-M   'P 1'
#
loop_
_entity.id
_entity.type
_entity.pdbx_description
1 polymer ?
#
loop_
_entity_poly.entity_id
_entity_poly.type
_entity_poly.pdbx_seq_one_letter_code
_entity_poly.pdbx_strand_id
1 'polypeptide(L)'
;MFCFQCEQTSKGTGCTDFAVCGKTESTAVLQDLLVHAGKGIAQYSHRARLLGATDAALDRFLLEALFVTVTNVNFDDAAIEKTIRRAIWLREQAKSLYQSAARKAGKTVEEIRGPATWSPAHTTEALVAQGEAVSSLTRRESFGADISGLQELLLYGVKGMAAYAEHALVLGHENDSVYAFICEVLFYLAEENPSVEKLLALNLKCGEVNLLVMELLDTANTSAYGHPVPTPVRVEPLKGKAILVSGHDLKDLEMLLVQTEGKGINIYTHGEMLPAHGYPELKKFKHLAGNYGGAWQDQKVEFAQFPGAILMTTNCIQEPQENYEQRIFTSGLVGWPGVTHIANGDFSQVIEAALAAPGFTEDGPDKTILVGFGHNAVLGVADKVVDAVKAGAIKHFFLVGGCDGARSGRDYYTEFAESVPKDCVIMTLACGKFRFNKLDFGTIGGIPRLLDIGQCNDAYSAIQIAVALSKAFNCGVNDLPLSLVLSWYEQKAVAILLTLLHLGIRNIRLGPTLPAFVTPNVLRVLNEKFNLMPIKTAAQDLKDILPLAA
;
A
#
# COMPACT_ATOMS: atom_id res chain seq x y z
N MET A 1 -3.51 -21.96 -12.36
CA MET A 1 -3.40 -20.71 -11.59
C MET A 1 -4.51 -19.75 -11.94
N PHE A 2 -5.02 -18.94 -11.00
CA PHE A 2 -5.90 -17.79 -11.28
C PHE A 2 -5.57 -16.66 -10.29
N CYS A 3 -5.35 -15.44 -10.79
CA CYS A 3 -5.09 -14.27 -9.94
C CYS A 3 -5.57 -12.99 -10.63
N PHE A 4 -6.35 -12.18 -9.95
CA PHE A 4 -6.85 -10.88 -10.43
C PHE A 4 -6.77 -9.78 -9.37
N GLN A 5 -5.84 -9.92 -8.41
CA GLN A 5 -5.79 -9.02 -7.25
C GLN A 5 -5.14 -7.65 -7.51
N CYS A 6 -4.54 -7.42 -8.68
CA CYS A 6 -3.89 -6.15 -9.05
C CYS A 6 -4.37 -5.59 -10.39
N GLU A 7 -4.06 -4.33 -10.65
CA GLU A 7 -4.40 -3.64 -11.89
C GLU A 7 -3.72 -4.23 -13.12
N GLN A 8 -2.53 -4.85 -12.95
CA GLN A 8 -1.76 -5.45 -14.05
C GLN A 8 -2.28 -6.82 -14.48
N THR A 9 -3.38 -7.28 -13.91
CA THR A 9 -3.93 -8.61 -14.24
C THR A 9 -4.13 -8.79 -15.73
N SER A 10 -3.79 -9.97 -16.25
CA SER A 10 -3.76 -10.25 -17.67
C SER A 10 -5.12 -9.99 -18.33
N LYS A 11 -5.12 -9.27 -19.44
CA LYS A 11 -6.33 -8.91 -20.22
C LYS A 11 -7.43 -8.19 -19.41
N GLY A 12 -7.13 -7.72 -18.18
CA GLY A 12 -8.12 -7.13 -17.29
C GLY A 12 -9.13 -8.13 -16.71
N THR A 13 -8.89 -9.44 -16.80
CA THR A 13 -9.81 -10.50 -16.37
C THR A 13 -9.20 -11.45 -15.36
N GLY A 14 -7.91 -11.72 -15.45
CA GLY A 14 -7.17 -12.62 -14.57
C GLY A 14 -5.91 -13.17 -15.24
N CYS A 15 -4.87 -13.43 -14.45
CA CYS A 15 -3.71 -14.20 -14.87
C CYS A 15 -4.02 -15.68 -14.70
N THR A 16 -3.86 -16.48 -15.77
CA THR A 16 -4.22 -17.91 -15.77
C THR A 16 -3.02 -18.83 -15.96
N ASP A 17 -2.07 -18.45 -16.82
CA ASP A 17 -0.91 -19.26 -17.12
C ASP A 17 0.34 -18.72 -16.44
N PHE A 18 0.54 -17.43 -16.55
CA PHE A 18 1.67 -16.70 -15.98
C PHE A 18 1.20 -15.32 -15.47
N ALA A 19 1.63 -14.94 -14.29
CA ALA A 19 1.29 -13.63 -13.74
C ALA A 19 2.21 -12.54 -14.32
N VAL A 20 1.63 -11.40 -14.71
CA VAL A 20 2.37 -10.23 -15.21
C VAL A 20 3.44 -9.74 -14.24
N CYS A 21 3.22 -9.93 -12.93
CA CYS A 21 4.18 -9.57 -11.88
C CYS A 21 5.33 -10.57 -11.68
N GLY A 22 5.34 -11.69 -12.40
CA GLY A 22 6.32 -12.78 -12.23
C GLY A 22 5.92 -13.87 -11.22
N LYS A 23 4.74 -13.77 -10.58
CA LYS A 23 4.25 -14.79 -9.66
C LYS A 23 4.00 -16.10 -10.41
N THR A 24 4.57 -17.19 -9.88
CA THR A 24 4.34 -18.55 -10.39
C THR A 24 2.96 -19.07 -9.99
N GLU A 25 2.56 -20.18 -10.60
CA GLU A 25 1.32 -20.87 -10.22
C GLU A 25 1.38 -21.34 -8.75
N SER A 26 2.49 -21.95 -8.34
CA SER A 26 2.70 -22.40 -6.96
C SER A 26 2.62 -21.24 -5.96
N THR A 27 3.33 -20.14 -6.22
CA THR A 27 3.28 -18.95 -5.37
C THR A 27 1.85 -18.40 -5.21
N ALA A 28 1.08 -18.34 -6.31
CA ALA A 28 -0.29 -17.81 -6.27
C ALA A 28 -1.20 -18.66 -5.37
N VAL A 29 -1.18 -19.98 -5.54
CA VAL A 29 -2.05 -20.88 -4.78
C VAL A 29 -1.57 -21.08 -3.33
N LEU A 30 -0.25 -21.03 -3.08
CA LEU A 30 0.28 -21.03 -1.70
C LEU A 30 -0.11 -19.77 -0.93
N GLN A 31 -0.17 -18.61 -1.58
CA GLN A 31 -0.70 -17.40 -0.97
C GLN A 31 -2.20 -17.52 -0.62
N ASP A 32 -3.02 -18.09 -1.52
CA ASP A 32 -4.42 -18.38 -1.22
C ASP A 32 -4.55 -19.39 -0.05
N LEU A 33 -3.67 -20.39 0.00
CA LEU A 33 -3.62 -21.37 1.08
C LEU A 33 -3.21 -20.75 2.42
N LEU A 34 -2.27 -19.80 2.41
CA LEU A 34 -1.90 -19.05 3.62
C LEU A 34 -3.09 -18.23 4.17
N VAL A 35 -3.85 -17.59 3.29
CA VAL A 35 -5.10 -16.91 3.69
C VAL A 35 -6.11 -17.92 4.26
N HIS A 36 -6.23 -19.10 3.66
CA HIS A 36 -7.10 -20.17 4.17
C HIS A 36 -6.67 -20.63 5.58
N ALA A 37 -5.38 -20.81 5.81
CA ALA A 37 -4.83 -21.13 7.13
C ALA A 37 -5.12 -20.02 8.16
N GLY A 38 -4.99 -18.75 7.75
CA GLY A 38 -5.36 -17.58 8.57
C GLY A 38 -6.84 -17.56 8.94
N LYS A 39 -7.74 -17.93 8.01
CA LYS A 39 -9.17 -18.10 8.32
C LYS A 39 -9.39 -19.14 9.42
N GLY A 40 -8.62 -20.24 9.42
CA GLY A 40 -8.70 -21.26 10.47
C GLY A 40 -8.31 -20.75 11.86
N ILE A 41 -7.29 -19.91 11.96
CA ILE A 41 -6.93 -19.21 13.19
C ILE A 41 -8.05 -18.26 13.61
N ALA A 42 -8.55 -17.46 12.68
CA ALA A 42 -9.56 -16.44 12.93
C ALA A 42 -10.89 -17.06 13.40
N GLN A 43 -11.26 -18.26 12.94
CA GLN A 43 -12.46 -18.97 13.40
C GLN A 43 -12.45 -19.23 14.91
N TYR A 44 -11.29 -19.51 15.49
CA TYR A 44 -11.12 -19.66 16.94
C TYR A 44 -10.89 -18.31 17.63
N SER A 45 -10.00 -17.46 17.11
CA SER A 45 -9.64 -16.19 17.73
C SER A 45 -10.82 -15.23 17.82
N HIS A 46 -11.67 -15.15 16.79
CA HIS A 46 -12.88 -14.32 16.83
C HIS A 46 -13.85 -14.77 17.93
N ARG A 47 -14.08 -16.09 18.05
CA ARG A 47 -14.92 -16.65 19.12
C ARG A 47 -14.33 -16.42 20.52
N ALA A 48 -13.01 -16.53 20.65
CA ALA A 48 -12.32 -16.23 21.90
C ALA A 48 -12.47 -14.75 22.29
N ARG A 49 -12.32 -13.82 21.32
CA ARG A 49 -12.53 -12.37 21.52
C ARG A 49 -13.94 -12.05 21.98
N LEU A 50 -14.97 -12.69 21.44
CA LEU A 50 -16.36 -12.53 21.89
C LEU A 50 -16.58 -12.99 23.35
N LEU A 51 -15.63 -13.75 23.90
CA LEU A 51 -15.59 -14.21 25.29
C LEU A 51 -14.57 -13.45 26.13
N GLY A 52 -14.00 -12.35 25.59
CA GLY A 52 -13.05 -11.49 26.29
C GLY A 52 -11.62 -12.06 26.36
N ALA A 53 -11.25 -13.01 25.49
CA ALA A 53 -9.91 -13.59 25.45
C ALA A 53 -9.19 -13.28 24.13
N THR A 54 -7.98 -12.75 24.23
CA THR A 54 -7.10 -12.37 23.12
C THR A 54 -5.69 -12.93 23.30
N ASP A 55 -4.93 -13.00 22.19
CA ASP A 55 -3.52 -13.37 22.21
C ASP A 55 -2.78 -12.58 21.12
N ALA A 56 -1.84 -11.76 21.53
CA ALA A 56 -1.09 -10.86 20.64
C ALA A 56 -0.26 -11.59 19.60
N ALA A 57 0.22 -12.82 19.87
CA ALA A 57 0.98 -13.58 18.89
C ALA A 57 0.09 -14.06 17.73
N LEU A 58 -1.15 -14.44 18.05
CA LEU A 58 -2.15 -14.80 17.03
C LEU A 58 -2.54 -13.60 16.17
N ASP A 59 -2.75 -12.45 16.81
CA ASP A 59 -3.16 -11.21 16.15
C ASP A 59 -2.09 -10.70 15.18
N ARG A 60 -0.84 -10.60 15.65
CA ARG A 60 0.30 -10.16 14.84
C ARG A 60 0.58 -11.15 13.71
N PHE A 61 0.40 -12.45 13.94
CA PHE A 61 0.55 -13.43 12.87
C PHE A 61 -0.49 -13.27 11.76
N LEU A 62 -1.75 -12.99 12.07
CA LEU A 62 -2.78 -12.74 11.05
C LEU A 62 -2.46 -11.51 10.22
N LEU A 63 -1.91 -10.47 10.85
CA LEU A 63 -1.42 -9.28 10.18
C LEU A 63 -0.30 -9.61 9.19
N GLU A 64 0.75 -10.29 9.65
CA GLU A 64 1.88 -10.76 8.84
C GLU A 64 1.42 -11.63 7.67
N ALA A 65 0.57 -12.64 7.93
CA ALA A 65 0.08 -13.57 6.93
C ALA A 65 -0.69 -12.86 5.80
N LEU A 66 -1.48 -11.84 6.13
CA LEU A 66 -2.17 -11.03 5.14
C LEU A 66 -1.20 -10.19 4.32
N PHE A 67 -0.24 -9.53 4.96
CA PHE A 67 0.72 -8.67 4.26
C PHE A 67 1.65 -9.46 3.33
N VAL A 68 2.13 -10.63 3.72
CA VAL A 68 2.92 -11.53 2.86
C VAL A 68 2.22 -11.82 1.53
N THR A 69 0.88 -11.86 1.51
CA THR A 69 0.08 -12.16 0.32
C THR A 69 -0.33 -10.94 -0.51
N VAL A 70 0.08 -9.73 -0.12
CA VAL A 70 -0.11 -8.51 -0.92
C VAL A 70 0.70 -8.59 -2.21
N THR A 71 0.24 -7.92 -3.25
CA THR A 71 0.92 -7.88 -4.56
C THR A 71 2.36 -7.39 -4.42
N ASN A 72 3.30 -8.10 -5.03
CA ASN A 72 4.73 -7.77 -5.08
C ASN A 72 5.39 -7.66 -3.69
N VAL A 73 5.01 -8.53 -2.75
CA VAL A 73 5.68 -8.68 -1.45
C VAL A 73 6.54 -9.94 -1.44
N ASN A 74 5.96 -11.12 -1.39
CA ASN A 74 6.73 -12.35 -1.25
C ASN A 74 6.45 -13.34 -2.38
N PHE A 75 7.50 -13.70 -3.09
CA PHE A 75 7.51 -14.65 -4.21
C PHE A 75 8.26 -15.95 -3.87
N ASP A 76 8.76 -16.08 -2.65
CA ASP A 76 9.51 -17.26 -2.19
C ASP A 76 8.55 -18.31 -1.65
N ASP A 77 8.32 -19.36 -2.44
CA ASP A 77 7.45 -20.48 -2.08
C ASP A 77 7.88 -21.17 -0.79
N ALA A 78 9.19 -21.28 -0.53
CA ALA A 78 9.71 -21.90 0.70
C ALA A 78 9.40 -21.03 1.94
N ALA A 79 9.51 -19.71 1.82
CA ALA A 79 9.14 -18.78 2.89
C ALA A 79 7.64 -18.81 3.17
N ILE A 80 6.81 -18.86 2.12
CA ILE A 80 5.36 -18.97 2.25
C ILE A 80 4.96 -20.30 2.88
N GLU A 81 5.54 -21.42 2.44
CA GLU A 81 5.30 -22.74 3.03
C GLU A 81 5.65 -22.77 4.52
N LYS A 82 6.79 -22.20 4.90
CA LYS A 82 7.19 -22.08 6.32
C LYS A 82 6.14 -21.31 7.12
N THR A 83 5.59 -20.25 6.56
CA THR A 83 4.54 -19.43 7.20
C THR A 83 3.23 -20.21 7.31
N ILE A 84 2.84 -20.98 6.30
CA ILE A 84 1.68 -21.89 6.36
C ILE A 84 1.84 -22.92 7.48
N ARG A 85 3.01 -23.55 7.60
CA ARG A 85 3.26 -24.53 8.67
C ARG A 85 3.21 -23.90 10.05
N ARG A 86 3.73 -22.68 10.22
CA ARG A 86 3.61 -21.90 11.45
C ARG A 86 2.15 -21.59 11.80
N ALA A 87 1.31 -21.30 10.81
CA ALA A 87 -0.11 -21.06 11.00
C ALA A 87 -0.84 -22.23 11.69
N ILE A 88 -0.45 -23.46 11.38
CA ILE A 88 -1.10 -24.64 11.99
C ILE A 88 -0.82 -24.73 13.49
N TRP A 89 0.42 -24.48 13.90
CA TRP A 89 0.77 -24.45 15.31
C TRP A 89 0.02 -23.33 16.05
N LEU A 90 -0.07 -22.15 15.47
CA LEU A 90 -0.82 -21.02 16.01
C LEU A 90 -2.34 -21.27 16.04
N ARG A 91 -2.88 -22.01 15.06
CA ARG A 91 -4.27 -22.42 15.08
C ARG A 91 -4.60 -23.32 16.28
N GLU A 92 -3.72 -24.27 16.64
CA GLU A 92 -3.94 -25.10 17.84
C GLU A 92 -3.87 -24.26 19.14
N GLN A 93 -3.07 -23.20 19.17
CA GLN A 93 -3.09 -22.23 20.28
C GLN A 93 -4.41 -21.44 20.31
N ALA A 94 -4.88 -20.94 19.17
CA ALA A 94 -6.16 -20.25 19.05
C ALA A 94 -7.33 -21.13 19.50
N LYS A 95 -7.31 -22.42 19.12
CA LYS A 95 -8.28 -23.43 19.59
C LYS A 95 -8.25 -23.59 21.11
N SER A 96 -7.07 -23.70 21.69
CA SER A 96 -6.90 -23.83 23.14
C SER A 96 -7.38 -22.59 23.88
N LEU A 97 -7.08 -21.39 23.35
CA LEU A 97 -7.57 -20.10 23.86
C LEU A 97 -9.09 -20.04 23.87
N TYR A 98 -9.75 -20.37 22.74
CA TYR A 98 -11.21 -20.41 22.64
C TYR A 98 -11.84 -21.41 23.60
N GLN A 99 -11.31 -22.64 23.66
CA GLN A 99 -11.83 -23.67 24.57
C GLN A 99 -11.72 -23.25 26.04
N SER A 100 -10.61 -22.63 26.43
CA SER A 100 -10.40 -22.12 27.78
C SER A 100 -11.40 -20.99 28.09
N ALA A 101 -11.57 -20.03 27.17
CA ALA A 101 -12.52 -18.92 27.32
C ALA A 101 -13.97 -19.41 27.43
N ALA A 102 -14.37 -20.38 26.57
CA ALA A 102 -15.70 -20.96 26.60
C ALA A 102 -16.01 -21.66 27.95
N ARG A 103 -15.07 -22.48 28.44
CA ARG A 103 -15.20 -23.14 29.76
C ARG A 103 -15.32 -22.12 30.90
N LYS A 104 -14.50 -21.05 30.90
CA LYS A 104 -14.57 -19.97 31.90
C LYS A 104 -15.93 -19.26 31.86
N ALA A 105 -16.51 -19.08 30.66
CA ALA A 105 -17.80 -18.46 30.47
C ALA A 105 -18.99 -19.40 30.70
N GLY A 106 -18.76 -20.66 31.07
CA GLY A 106 -19.80 -21.67 31.21
C GLY A 106 -20.53 -22.03 29.92
N LYS A 107 -19.88 -21.80 28.77
CA LYS A 107 -20.44 -22.08 27.43
C LYS A 107 -19.94 -23.42 26.90
N THR A 108 -20.77 -24.07 26.10
CA THR A 108 -20.37 -25.27 25.35
C THR A 108 -19.36 -24.88 24.26
N VAL A 109 -18.30 -25.66 24.12
CA VAL A 109 -17.34 -25.50 23.03
C VAL A 109 -17.99 -25.97 21.72
N GLU A 110 -18.06 -25.07 20.73
CA GLU A 110 -18.62 -25.40 19.42
C GLU A 110 -17.64 -26.29 18.63
N GLU A 111 -18.20 -27.23 17.86
CA GLU A 111 -17.45 -27.96 16.84
C GLU A 111 -17.31 -27.05 15.60
N ILE A 112 -16.07 -26.70 15.23
CA ILE A 112 -15.78 -25.80 14.10
C ILE A 112 -15.18 -26.66 12.98
N ARG A 113 -15.61 -26.40 11.73
CA ARG A 113 -15.19 -27.13 10.53
C ARG A 113 -14.52 -26.19 9.50
N GLY A 114 -14.15 -26.77 8.38
CA GLY A 114 -13.50 -26.03 7.28
C GLY A 114 -12.06 -25.63 7.60
N PRO A 115 -11.67 -24.36 7.43
CA PRO A 115 -10.28 -23.91 7.67
C PRO A 115 -9.75 -24.24 9.07
N ALA A 116 -10.63 -24.28 10.09
CA ALA A 116 -10.28 -24.58 11.47
C ALA A 116 -9.77 -26.02 11.69
N THR A 117 -10.14 -26.95 10.80
CA THR A 117 -9.77 -28.38 10.90
C THR A 117 -8.89 -28.87 9.75
N TRP A 118 -8.59 -27.98 8.78
CA TRP A 118 -7.72 -28.29 7.67
C TRP A 118 -6.30 -28.62 8.15
N SER A 119 -5.62 -29.57 7.47
CA SER A 119 -4.24 -29.96 7.77
C SER A 119 -3.38 -29.84 6.51
N PRO A 120 -2.17 -29.25 6.61
CA PRO A 120 -1.29 -29.11 5.46
C PRO A 120 -0.73 -30.47 5.04
N ALA A 121 -0.63 -30.66 3.73
CA ALA A 121 0.06 -31.80 3.17
C ALA A 121 1.57 -31.77 3.50
N HIS A 122 2.23 -32.91 3.39
CA HIS A 122 3.64 -33.03 3.76
C HIS A 122 4.59 -32.54 2.66
N THR A 123 4.22 -32.65 1.39
CA THR A 123 5.02 -32.21 0.26
C THR A 123 4.53 -30.90 -0.33
N THR A 124 5.42 -30.15 -0.96
CA THR A 124 5.08 -28.87 -1.61
C THR A 124 4.06 -29.04 -2.73
N GLU A 125 4.19 -30.12 -3.54
CA GLU A 125 3.24 -30.41 -4.63
C GLU A 125 1.83 -30.66 -4.10
N ALA A 126 1.70 -31.37 -2.98
CA ALA A 126 0.42 -31.64 -2.37
C ALA A 126 -0.16 -30.39 -1.66
N LEU A 127 0.70 -29.48 -1.14
CA LEU A 127 0.28 -28.18 -0.65
C LEU A 127 -0.26 -27.30 -1.77
N VAL A 128 0.40 -27.27 -2.93
CA VAL A 128 -0.05 -26.56 -4.13
C VAL A 128 -1.45 -27.07 -4.53
N ALA A 129 -1.67 -28.38 -4.59
CA ALA A 129 -2.98 -28.95 -4.89
C ALA A 129 -4.05 -28.54 -3.85
N GLN A 130 -3.69 -28.44 -2.57
CA GLN A 130 -4.59 -27.93 -1.53
C GLN A 130 -4.89 -26.44 -1.73
N GLY A 131 -3.91 -25.65 -2.19
CA GLY A 131 -4.09 -24.23 -2.52
C GLY A 131 -5.04 -24.00 -3.69
N GLU A 132 -4.96 -24.84 -4.73
CA GLU A 132 -5.92 -24.81 -5.86
C GLU A 132 -7.36 -25.00 -5.39
N ALA A 133 -7.60 -25.93 -4.47
CA ALA A 133 -8.93 -26.25 -3.95
C ALA A 133 -9.58 -25.09 -3.16
N VAL A 134 -8.79 -24.11 -2.69
CA VAL A 134 -9.27 -22.95 -1.91
C VAL A 134 -8.99 -21.60 -2.61
N SER A 135 -8.61 -21.65 -3.88
CA SER A 135 -8.24 -20.50 -4.69
C SER A 135 -9.39 -19.52 -4.91
N SER A 136 -9.05 -18.30 -5.36
CA SER A 136 -10.06 -17.30 -5.75
C SER A 136 -10.97 -17.79 -6.88
N LEU A 137 -10.47 -18.63 -7.78
CA LEU A 137 -11.29 -19.25 -8.84
C LEU A 137 -12.35 -20.18 -8.24
N THR A 138 -11.95 -21.08 -7.34
CA THR A 138 -12.87 -22.02 -6.67
C THR A 138 -13.96 -21.28 -5.89
N ARG A 139 -13.62 -20.17 -5.22
CA ARG A 139 -14.61 -19.33 -4.56
C ARG A 139 -15.59 -18.70 -5.55
N ARG A 140 -15.10 -18.23 -6.69
CA ARG A 140 -15.94 -17.65 -7.75
C ARG A 140 -16.91 -18.66 -8.35
N GLU A 141 -16.47 -19.90 -8.52
CA GLU A 141 -17.34 -21.01 -8.98
C GLU A 141 -18.41 -21.37 -7.94
N SER A 142 -18.07 -21.34 -6.65
CA SER A 142 -18.96 -21.71 -5.54
C SER A 142 -20.01 -20.64 -5.25
N PHE A 143 -19.67 -19.36 -5.25
CA PHE A 143 -20.52 -18.26 -4.79
C PHE A 143 -21.05 -17.36 -5.93
N GLY A 144 -20.57 -17.55 -7.15
CA GLY A 144 -20.83 -16.66 -8.27
C GLY A 144 -20.02 -15.36 -8.24
N ALA A 145 -20.02 -14.65 -9.36
CA ALA A 145 -19.12 -13.51 -9.58
C ALA A 145 -19.36 -12.33 -8.64
N ASP A 146 -20.61 -12.00 -8.31
CA ASP A 146 -20.92 -10.81 -7.50
C ASP A 146 -20.55 -11.01 -6.03
N ILE A 147 -20.91 -12.16 -5.43
CA ILE A 147 -20.56 -12.47 -4.04
C ILE A 147 -19.05 -12.62 -3.91
N SER A 148 -18.40 -13.40 -4.78
CA SER A 148 -16.95 -13.56 -4.74
C SER A 148 -16.22 -12.24 -5.00
N GLY A 149 -16.74 -11.39 -5.89
CA GLY A 149 -16.20 -10.05 -6.13
C GLY A 149 -16.23 -9.17 -4.87
N LEU A 150 -17.31 -9.19 -4.11
CA LEU A 150 -17.41 -8.49 -2.81
C LEU A 150 -16.52 -9.10 -1.73
N GLN A 151 -16.34 -10.43 -1.72
CA GLN A 151 -15.40 -11.11 -0.82
C GLN A 151 -13.95 -10.73 -1.13
N GLU A 152 -13.58 -10.68 -2.43
CA GLU A 152 -12.24 -10.27 -2.85
C GLU A 152 -11.99 -8.78 -2.58
N LEU A 153 -12.97 -7.91 -2.82
CA LEU A 153 -12.89 -6.50 -2.45
C LEU A 153 -12.59 -6.32 -0.96
N LEU A 154 -13.32 -7.06 -0.10
CA LEU A 154 -13.10 -7.05 1.35
C LEU A 154 -11.73 -7.62 1.73
N LEU A 155 -11.37 -8.78 1.19
CA LEU A 155 -10.08 -9.42 1.47
C LEU A 155 -8.92 -8.53 1.05
N TYR A 156 -9.00 -7.90 -0.12
CA TYR A 156 -7.94 -7.03 -0.63
C TYR A 156 -7.87 -5.71 0.17
N GLY A 157 -9.01 -5.16 0.58
CA GLY A 157 -9.04 -4.03 1.52
C GLY A 157 -8.33 -4.37 2.83
N VAL A 158 -8.63 -5.53 3.42
CA VAL A 158 -8.00 -5.97 4.68
C VAL A 158 -6.51 -6.31 4.49
N LYS A 159 -6.09 -6.86 3.35
CA LYS A 159 -4.66 -7.05 3.04
C LYS A 159 -3.92 -5.71 2.99
N GLY A 160 -4.50 -4.70 2.32
CA GLY A 160 -3.90 -3.36 2.25
C GLY A 160 -3.83 -2.67 3.62
N MET A 161 -4.90 -2.78 4.40
CA MET A 161 -4.96 -2.31 5.79
C MET A 161 -3.90 -3.00 6.67
N ALA A 162 -3.73 -4.32 6.52
CA ALA A 162 -2.72 -5.09 7.25
C ALA A 162 -1.30 -4.62 6.94
N ALA A 163 -1.00 -4.25 5.70
CA ALA A 163 0.30 -3.70 5.33
C ALA A 163 0.59 -2.38 6.07
N TYR A 164 -0.38 -1.48 6.17
CA TYR A 164 -0.21 -0.23 6.94
C TYR A 164 -0.10 -0.48 8.45
N ALA A 165 -0.89 -1.41 8.99
CA ALA A 165 -0.82 -1.77 10.40
C ALA A 165 0.52 -2.41 10.78
N GLU A 166 1.13 -3.20 9.88
CA GLU A 166 2.46 -3.77 10.07
C GLU A 166 3.54 -2.68 10.16
N HIS A 167 3.48 -1.65 9.29
CA HIS A 167 4.41 -0.52 9.37
C HIS A 167 4.28 0.25 10.69
N ALA A 168 3.07 0.40 11.23
CA ALA A 168 2.85 0.99 12.55
C ALA A 168 3.41 0.09 13.67
N LEU A 169 3.19 -1.24 13.57
CA LEU A 169 3.68 -2.22 14.53
C LEU A 169 5.22 -2.24 14.61
N VAL A 170 5.93 -2.14 13.48
CA VAL A 170 7.40 -2.06 13.44
C VAL A 170 7.91 -0.85 14.23
N LEU A 171 7.14 0.22 14.32
CA LEU A 171 7.42 1.40 15.15
C LEU A 171 6.82 1.31 16.58
N GLY A 172 6.29 0.15 16.97
CA GLY A 172 5.74 -0.10 18.30
C GLY A 172 4.30 0.40 18.53
N HIS A 173 3.58 0.73 17.45
CA HIS A 173 2.20 1.19 17.52
C HIS A 173 1.24 0.11 17.03
N GLU A 174 0.28 -0.25 17.86
CA GLU A 174 -0.75 -1.24 17.55
C GLU A 174 -2.10 -0.86 18.18
N ASN A 175 -3.20 -1.43 17.65
CA ASN A 175 -4.54 -1.16 18.12
C ASN A 175 -5.40 -2.44 18.08
N ASP A 176 -5.96 -2.84 19.22
CA ASP A 176 -6.75 -4.08 19.36
C ASP A 176 -8.00 -4.11 18.45
N SER A 177 -8.62 -2.97 18.16
CA SER A 177 -9.77 -2.91 17.28
C SER A 177 -9.44 -3.29 15.83
N VAL A 178 -8.20 -3.06 15.39
CA VAL A 178 -7.71 -3.50 14.08
C VAL A 178 -7.61 -5.03 14.03
N TYR A 179 -7.02 -5.64 15.05
CA TYR A 179 -6.93 -7.10 15.17
C TYR A 179 -8.30 -7.76 15.29
N ALA A 180 -9.19 -7.16 16.08
CA ALA A 180 -10.57 -7.64 16.21
C ALA A 180 -11.29 -7.64 14.86
N PHE A 181 -11.11 -6.59 14.04
CA PHE A 181 -11.70 -6.50 12.72
C PHE A 181 -11.10 -7.50 11.73
N ILE A 182 -9.78 -7.69 11.72
CA ILE A 182 -9.11 -8.74 10.92
C ILE A 182 -9.69 -10.11 11.25
N CYS A 183 -9.80 -10.43 12.56
CA CYS A 183 -10.41 -11.69 13.00
C CYS A 183 -11.87 -11.82 12.54
N GLU A 184 -12.70 -10.76 12.66
CA GLU A 184 -14.09 -10.75 12.20
C GLU A 184 -14.19 -11.02 10.69
N VAL A 185 -13.36 -10.35 9.89
CA VAL A 185 -13.40 -10.51 8.43
C VAL A 185 -12.94 -11.91 8.01
N LEU A 186 -11.81 -12.39 8.50
CA LEU A 186 -11.31 -13.72 8.14
C LEU A 186 -12.27 -14.83 8.62
N PHE A 187 -12.90 -14.65 9.79
CA PHE A 187 -13.98 -15.51 10.26
C PHE A 187 -15.16 -15.52 9.28
N TYR A 188 -15.65 -14.33 8.89
CA TYR A 188 -16.80 -14.21 8.00
C TYR A 188 -16.50 -14.74 6.58
N LEU A 189 -15.30 -14.55 6.07
CA LEU A 189 -14.86 -15.08 4.78
C LEU A 189 -14.69 -16.62 4.78
N ALA A 190 -14.86 -17.29 5.92
CA ALA A 190 -14.92 -18.75 6.03
C ALA A 190 -16.36 -19.28 6.07
N GLU A 191 -17.39 -18.42 6.06
CA GLU A 191 -18.80 -18.81 6.08
C GLU A 191 -19.23 -19.40 4.74
N GLU A 192 -20.08 -20.43 4.80
CA GLU A 192 -20.61 -21.13 3.62
C GLU A 192 -21.72 -20.36 2.90
N ASN A 193 -22.41 -19.46 3.61
CA ASN A 193 -23.56 -18.72 3.10
C ASN A 193 -23.41 -17.21 3.30
N PRO A 194 -22.46 -16.55 2.60
CA PRO A 194 -22.24 -15.12 2.72
C PRO A 194 -23.39 -14.31 2.12
N SER A 195 -23.83 -13.24 2.80
CA SER A 195 -24.85 -12.32 2.27
C SER A 195 -24.22 -11.07 1.67
N VAL A 196 -24.81 -10.56 0.60
CA VAL A 196 -24.41 -9.32 -0.07
C VAL A 196 -24.46 -8.13 0.90
N GLU A 197 -25.51 -8.03 1.73
CA GLU A 197 -25.67 -6.92 2.70
C GLU A 197 -24.54 -6.91 3.72
N LYS A 198 -24.21 -8.08 4.29
CA LYS A 198 -23.12 -8.18 5.29
C LYS A 198 -21.76 -7.91 4.63
N LEU A 199 -21.54 -8.38 3.40
CA LEU A 199 -20.32 -8.08 2.65
C LEU A 199 -20.16 -6.58 2.38
N LEU A 200 -21.23 -5.90 1.94
CA LEU A 200 -21.21 -4.45 1.74
C LEU A 200 -20.94 -3.70 3.06
N ALA A 201 -21.57 -4.12 4.14
CA ALA A 201 -21.34 -3.52 5.47
C ALA A 201 -19.89 -3.71 5.92
N LEU A 202 -19.32 -4.91 5.76
CA LEU A 202 -17.92 -5.18 6.12
C LEU A 202 -16.92 -4.43 5.23
N ASN A 203 -17.23 -4.25 3.93
CA ASN A 203 -16.40 -3.43 3.05
C ASN A 203 -16.35 -1.96 3.50
N LEU A 204 -17.48 -1.37 3.88
CA LEU A 204 -17.50 0.00 4.42
C LEU A 204 -16.81 0.09 5.79
N LYS A 205 -16.99 -0.92 6.64
CA LYS A 205 -16.29 -1.00 7.93
C LYS A 205 -14.78 -1.18 7.74
N CYS A 206 -14.34 -1.88 6.68
CA CYS A 206 -12.93 -1.94 6.32
C CYS A 206 -12.36 -0.54 6.04
N GLY A 207 -13.11 0.31 5.36
CA GLY A 207 -12.75 1.71 5.15
C GLY A 207 -12.62 2.51 6.45
N GLU A 208 -13.55 2.32 7.38
CA GLU A 208 -13.51 2.93 8.72
C GLU A 208 -12.25 2.51 9.50
N VAL A 209 -12.00 1.21 9.58
CA VAL A 209 -10.85 0.68 10.33
C VAL A 209 -9.54 1.05 9.64
N ASN A 210 -9.50 1.09 8.30
CA ASN A 210 -8.31 1.55 7.58
C ASN A 210 -8.01 3.03 7.82
N LEU A 211 -9.01 3.89 8.01
CA LEU A 211 -8.79 5.27 8.43
C LEU A 211 -8.06 5.33 9.77
N LEU A 212 -8.51 4.54 10.74
CA LEU A 212 -7.85 4.40 12.05
C LEU A 212 -6.40 3.89 11.90
N VAL A 213 -6.17 2.93 11.00
CA VAL A 213 -4.82 2.38 10.77
C VAL A 213 -3.91 3.42 10.13
N MET A 214 -4.39 4.20 9.17
CA MET A 214 -3.61 5.29 8.57
C MET A 214 -3.28 6.39 9.59
N GLU A 215 -4.22 6.74 10.49
CA GLU A 215 -3.98 7.64 11.63
C GLU A 215 -2.91 7.08 12.57
N LEU A 216 -3.00 5.78 12.90
CA LEU A 216 -2.03 5.09 13.74
C LEU A 216 -0.63 5.13 13.13
N LEU A 217 -0.52 4.90 11.81
CA LEU A 217 0.76 4.93 11.09
C LEU A 217 1.30 6.36 10.95
N ASP A 218 0.46 7.36 10.69
CA ASP A 218 0.85 8.78 10.72
C ASP A 218 1.41 9.16 12.09
N THR A 219 0.72 8.76 13.16
CA THR A 219 1.17 8.96 14.54
C THR A 219 2.51 8.26 14.81
N ALA A 220 2.67 7.02 14.36
CA ALA A 220 3.90 6.26 14.52
C ALA A 220 5.08 6.94 13.82
N ASN A 221 4.91 7.31 12.55
CA ASN A 221 5.93 7.98 11.76
C ASN A 221 6.28 9.37 12.32
N THR A 222 5.29 10.18 12.65
CA THR A 222 5.52 11.55 13.13
C THR A 222 6.06 11.60 14.55
N SER A 223 5.72 10.63 15.39
CA SER A 223 6.30 10.49 16.74
C SER A 223 7.77 10.05 16.67
N ALA A 224 8.13 9.16 15.74
CA ALA A 224 9.49 8.67 15.58
C ALA A 224 10.39 9.68 14.85
N TYR A 225 9.89 10.33 13.79
CA TYR A 225 10.71 11.08 12.85
C TYR A 225 10.37 12.58 12.76
N GLY A 226 9.37 13.05 13.51
CA GLY A 226 8.84 14.41 13.42
C GLY A 226 7.88 14.59 12.24
N HIS A 227 7.12 15.68 12.25
CA HIS A 227 6.22 15.99 11.14
C HIS A 227 7.02 16.35 9.86
N PRO A 228 6.66 15.82 8.69
CA PRO A 228 7.29 16.19 7.44
C PRO A 228 7.23 17.70 7.20
N VAL A 229 8.33 18.27 6.70
CA VAL A 229 8.43 19.69 6.34
C VAL A 229 8.86 19.82 4.89
N PRO A 230 8.42 20.88 4.18
CA PRO A 230 8.84 21.13 2.80
C PRO A 230 10.36 21.09 2.65
N THR A 231 10.86 20.18 1.83
CA THR A 231 12.29 19.88 1.70
C THR A 231 12.65 19.68 0.24
N PRO A 232 13.65 20.42 -0.30
CA PRO A 232 14.22 20.14 -1.61
C PRO A 232 15.02 18.85 -1.54
N VAL A 233 14.75 17.92 -2.45
CA VAL A 233 15.41 16.61 -2.55
C VAL A 233 16.13 16.51 -3.88
N ARG A 234 17.42 16.21 -3.84
CA ARG A 234 18.24 15.98 -5.03
C ARG A 234 17.74 14.74 -5.78
N VAL A 235 17.64 14.83 -7.10
CA VAL A 235 17.19 13.72 -7.99
C VAL A 235 18.28 13.27 -8.97
N GLU A 236 19.48 13.77 -8.81
CA GLU A 236 20.66 13.42 -9.60
C GLU A 236 21.76 12.87 -8.68
N PRO A 237 22.61 11.97 -9.15
CA PRO A 237 23.60 11.31 -8.28
C PRO A 237 24.71 12.25 -7.79
N LEU A 238 25.31 11.86 -6.67
CA LEU A 238 26.58 12.36 -6.19
C LEU A 238 27.65 11.28 -6.37
N LYS A 239 28.88 11.69 -6.70
CA LYS A 239 30.02 10.79 -6.79
C LYS A 239 30.24 10.03 -5.49
N GLY A 240 30.50 8.72 -5.59
CA GLY A 240 30.85 7.88 -4.43
C GLY A 240 30.12 6.55 -4.40
N LYS A 241 30.40 5.76 -3.38
CA LYS A 241 29.70 4.50 -3.09
C LYS A 241 28.24 4.78 -2.77
N ALA A 242 27.36 3.86 -3.10
CA ALA A 242 25.93 4.12 -2.99
C ALA A 242 25.12 2.88 -2.59
N ILE A 243 24.05 3.11 -1.83
CA ILE A 243 22.97 2.15 -1.58
C ILE A 243 21.66 2.78 -2.00
N LEU A 244 20.82 2.01 -2.71
CA LEU A 244 19.45 2.38 -3.07
C LEU A 244 18.49 1.66 -2.14
N VAL A 245 17.58 2.40 -1.51
CA VAL A 245 16.55 1.86 -0.63
C VAL A 245 15.17 2.08 -1.23
N SER A 246 14.44 1.00 -1.47
CA SER A 246 13.09 1.03 -2.02
C SER A 246 12.10 0.33 -1.09
N GLY A 247 10.82 0.67 -1.22
CA GLY A 247 9.74 0.20 -0.35
C GLY A 247 9.14 1.33 0.48
N HIS A 248 8.66 1.01 1.70
CA HIS A 248 7.90 1.96 2.51
C HIS A 248 8.42 2.08 3.96
N ASP A 249 9.23 1.11 4.43
CA ASP A 249 9.60 1.01 5.84
C ASP A 249 10.68 2.04 6.21
N LEU A 250 10.25 3.08 6.95
CA LEU A 250 11.15 4.14 7.43
C LEU A 250 12.09 3.64 8.54
N LYS A 251 11.72 2.56 9.26
CA LYS A 251 12.56 2.00 10.33
C LYS A 251 13.79 1.31 9.74
N ASP A 252 13.62 0.54 8.69
CA ASP A 252 14.74 -0.08 7.98
C ASP A 252 15.68 0.98 7.39
N LEU A 253 15.10 2.06 6.81
CA LEU A 253 15.91 3.19 6.33
C LEU A 253 16.70 3.85 7.48
N GLU A 254 16.07 4.15 8.62
CA GLU A 254 16.75 4.71 9.79
C GLU A 254 17.91 3.82 10.23
N MET A 255 17.65 2.51 10.40
CA MET A 255 18.68 1.55 10.84
C MET A 255 19.85 1.47 9.85
N LEU A 256 19.57 1.52 8.54
CA LEU A 256 20.61 1.56 7.51
C LEU A 256 21.40 2.87 7.59
N LEU A 257 20.74 4.02 7.75
CA LEU A 257 21.40 5.32 7.90
C LEU A 257 22.35 5.34 9.09
N VAL A 258 21.91 4.82 10.24
CA VAL A 258 22.77 4.69 11.43
C VAL A 258 23.98 3.80 11.16
N GLN A 259 23.80 2.64 10.50
CA GLN A 259 24.87 1.69 10.23
C GLN A 259 25.86 2.17 9.15
N THR A 260 25.45 3.09 8.28
CA THR A 260 26.29 3.63 7.19
C THR A 260 26.94 4.97 7.52
N GLU A 261 26.63 5.58 8.68
CA GLU A 261 27.20 6.85 9.08
C GLU A 261 28.74 6.80 9.15
N GLY A 262 29.39 7.74 8.49
CA GLY A 262 30.85 7.83 8.43
C GLY A 262 31.55 6.79 7.53
N LYS A 263 30.81 5.93 6.81
CA LYS A 263 31.39 4.89 5.94
C LYS A 263 31.65 5.37 4.50
N GLY A 264 31.34 6.61 4.16
CA GLY A 264 31.55 7.16 2.80
C GLY A 264 30.61 6.59 1.75
N ILE A 265 29.40 6.19 2.17
CA ILE A 265 28.35 5.65 1.32
C ILE A 265 27.19 6.65 1.25
N ASN A 266 26.77 7.00 0.05
CA ASN A 266 25.57 7.81 -0.21
C ASN A 266 24.33 6.92 -0.23
N ILE A 267 23.30 7.27 0.53
CA ILE A 267 22.03 6.56 0.55
C ILE A 267 21.03 7.31 -0.33
N TYR A 268 20.42 6.58 -1.26
CA TYR A 268 19.37 7.07 -2.15
C TYR A 268 18.06 6.36 -1.86
N THR A 269 16.98 7.13 -1.86
CA THR A 269 15.63 6.58 -1.82
C THR A 269 15.13 6.27 -3.23
N HIS A 270 14.18 5.34 -3.35
CA HIS A 270 13.47 5.00 -4.58
C HIS A 270 11.99 4.79 -4.29
N GLY A 271 11.13 5.16 -5.24
CA GLY A 271 9.69 4.93 -5.12
C GLY A 271 9.08 5.55 -3.86
N GLU A 272 8.33 4.77 -3.13
CA GLU A 272 7.62 5.23 -1.91
C GLU A 272 8.54 5.61 -0.74
N MET A 273 9.84 5.41 -0.86
CA MET A 273 10.79 5.90 0.14
C MET A 273 11.13 7.39 -0.01
N LEU A 274 10.81 8.03 -1.15
CA LEU A 274 11.07 9.46 -1.39
C LEU A 274 10.57 10.38 -0.26
N PRO A 275 9.37 10.22 0.30
CA PRO A 275 8.88 11.10 1.37
C PRO A 275 9.72 11.10 2.65
N ALA A 276 10.60 10.11 2.85
CA ALA A 276 11.52 10.05 4.00
C ALA A 276 12.37 11.31 4.15
N HIS A 277 12.72 11.97 3.04
CA HIS A 277 13.48 13.22 3.02
C HIS A 277 12.76 14.41 3.67
N GLY A 278 11.43 14.35 3.82
CA GLY A 278 10.64 15.37 4.50
C GLY A 278 10.71 15.28 6.03
N TYR A 279 11.05 14.12 6.58
CA TYR A 279 11.05 13.89 8.02
C TYR A 279 12.31 14.45 8.70
N PRO A 280 12.19 15.33 9.71
CA PRO A 280 13.32 15.98 10.38
C PRO A 280 14.39 15.04 10.88
N GLU A 281 14.00 13.94 11.53
CA GLU A 281 14.93 12.98 12.14
C GLU A 281 15.67 12.12 11.10
N LEU A 282 15.12 11.91 9.91
CA LEU A 282 15.78 11.18 8.84
C LEU A 282 16.70 12.09 8.02
N LYS A 283 16.26 13.30 7.67
CA LYS A 283 17.08 14.24 6.86
C LYS A 283 18.28 14.83 7.60
N LYS A 284 18.41 14.62 8.91
CA LYS A 284 19.63 15.01 9.65
C LYS A 284 20.86 14.21 9.21
N PHE A 285 20.69 13.01 8.68
CA PHE A 285 21.77 12.19 8.15
C PHE A 285 22.27 12.77 6.82
N LYS A 286 23.45 13.37 6.82
CA LYS A 286 24.00 14.10 5.67
C LYS A 286 24.27 13.23 4.44
N HIS A 287 24.44 11.92 4.63
CA HIS A 287 24.63 10.94 3.58
C HIS A 287 23.31 10.35 3.03
N LEU A 288 22.14 10.79 3.52
CA LEU A 288 20.87 10.62 2.82
C LEU A 288 20.86 11.61 1.64
N ALA A 289 21.43 11.17 0.51
CA ALA A 289 21.91 12.04 -0.56
C ALA A 289 20.83 12.57 -1.48
N GLY A 290 19.77 11.77 -1.72
CA GLY A 290 18.69 12.15 -2.62
C GLY A 290 17.80 10.97 -3.01
N ASN A 291 16.97 11.19 -4.02
CA ASN A 291 16.14 10.16 -4.63
C ASN A 291 16.71 9.77 -6.00
N TYR A 292 16.79 8.48 -6.28
CA TYR A 292 17.23 7.96 -7.56
C TYR A 292 16.06 7.31 -8.28
N GLY A 293 15.88 7.62 -9.57
CA GLY A 293 14.87 6.99 -10.39
C GLY A 293 13.45 7.50 -10.16
N GLY A 294 12.50 6.62 -10.40
CA GLY A 294 11.06 6.85 -10.37
C GLY A 294 10.35 5.91 -9.40
N ALA A 295 9.34 5.21 -9.91
CA ALA A 295 8.49 4.33 -9.14
C ALA A 295 8.75 2.84 -9.43
N TRP A 296 7.97 1.97 -8.79
CA TRP A 296 8.11 0.52 -8.87
C TRP A 296 8.14 -0.05 -10.30
N GLN A 297 7.44 0.57 -11.25
CA GLN A 297 7.36 0.13 -12.64
C GLN A 297 8.69 0.26 -13.40
N ASP A 298 9.59 1.13 -12.93
CA ASP A 298 10.84 1.43 -13.61
C ASP A 298 12.04 0.64 -13.04
N GLN A 299 11.83 -0.16 -12.00
CA GLN A 299 12.88 -0.91 -11.28
C GLN A 299 13.83 -1.69 -12.19
N LYS A 300 13.29 -2.42 -13.19
CA LYS A 300 14.13 -3.27 -14.05
C LYS A 300 15.22 -2.49 -14.80
N VAL A 301 14.92 -1.26 -15.19
CA VAL A 301 15.87 -0.37 -15.89
C VAL A 301 16.74 0.39 -14.88
N GLU A 302 16.13 0.98 -13.88
CA GLU A 302 16.79 1.85 -12.92
C GLU A 302 17.74 1.08 -12.00
N PHE A 303 17.34 -0.10 -11.53
CA PHE A 303 18.20 -0.96 -10.70
C PHE A 303 19.39 -1.52 -11.47
N ALA A 304 19.19 -1.83 -12.77
CA ALA A 304 20.28 -2.25 -13.65
C ALA A 304 21.35 -1.16 -13.81
N GLN A 305 20.94 0.10 -13.89
CA GLN A 305 21.82 1.26 -14.06
C GLN A 305 22.42 1.78 -12.74
N PHE A 306 21.84 1.43 -11.60
CA PHE A 306 22.34 1.89 -10.30
C PHE A 306 23.66 1.19 -9.95
N PRO A 307 24.78 1.90 -9.70
CA PRO A 307 26.11 1.29 -9.54
C PRO A 307 26.44 0.85 -8.11
N GLY A 308 25.45 0.57 -7.26
CA GLY A 308 25.59 0.23 -5.84
C GLY A 308 24.76 -0.95 -5.41
N ALA A 309 24.66 -1.19 -4.11
CA ALA A 309 23.75 -2.18 -3.54
C ALA A 309 22.32 -1.66 -3.48
N ILE A 310 21.34 -2.57 -3.49
CA ILE A 310 19.92 -2.26 -3.49
C ILE A 310 19.25 -3.00 -2.34
N LEU A 311 18.44 -2.30 -1.54
CA LEU A 311 17.66 -2.85 -0.44
C LEU A 311 16.17 -2.65 -0.69
N MET A 312 15.41 -3.76 -0.73
CA MET A 312 13.95 -3.76 -0.78
C MET A 312 13.39 -4.01 0.61
N THR A 313 12.73 -3.03 1.18
CA THR A 313 12.21 -3.11 2.56
C THR A 313 10.78 -3.62 2.64
N THR A 314 9.98 -3.35 1.61
CA THR A 314 8.58 -3.80 1.47
C THR A 314 8.22 -4.02 0.01
N ASN A 315 6.92 -4.11 -0.32
CA ASN A 315 6.48 -4.09 -1.71
C ASN A 315 6.83 -2.71 -2.36
N CYS A 316 6.99 -2.55 -3.65
CA CYS A 316 6.68 -3.53 -4.67
C CYS A 316 7.99 -4.07 -5.28
N ILE A 317 8.45 -5.23 -4.88
CA ILE A 317 9.56 -5.86 -5.57
C ILE A 317 9.10 -6.38 -6.93
N GLN A 318 9.93 -6.20 -7.96
CA GLN A 318 9.79 -6.88 -9.25
C GLN A 318 10.86 -7.95 -9.39
N GLU A 319 10.67 -8.83 -10.37
CA GLU A 319 11.64 -9.86 -10.72
C GLU A 319 13.03 -9.26 -10.93
N PRO A 320 14.01 -9.60 -10.09
CA PRO A 320 15.40 -9.15 -10.25
C PRO A 320 15.99 -9.63 -11.57
N GLN A 321 16.79 -8.77 -12.22
CA GLN A 321 17.46 -9.12 -13.45
C GLN A 321 18.90 -9.59 -13.16
N GLU A 322 19.44 -10.48 -14.01
CA GLU A 322 20.79 -11.05 -13.87
C GLU A 322 21.90 -10.03 -13.61
N ASN A 323 21.77 -8.80 -14.16
CA ASN A 323 22.79 -7.76 -14.04
C ASN A 323 22.78 -7.02 -12.68
N TYR A 324 21.78 -7.28 -11.79
CA TYR A 324 21.76 -6.74 -10.42
C TYR A 324 21.30 -7.74 -9.35
N GLU A 325 20.94 -8.96 -9.68
CA GLU A 325 20.46 -9.96 -8.71
C GLU A 325 21.47 -10.24 -7.59
N GLN A 326 22.78 -10.12 -7.86
CA GLN A 326 23.86 -10.35 -6.88
C GLN A 326 24.06 -9.18 -5.90
N ARG A 327 23.38 -8.07 -6.09
CA ARG A 327 23.53 -6.85 -5.27
C ARG A 327 22.20 -6.27 -4.80
N ILE A 328 21.10 -7.03 -4.98
CA ILE A 328 19.79 -6.73 -4.40
C ILE A 328 19.57 -7.61 -3.17
N PHE A 329 19.01 -7.02 -2.15
CA PHE A 329 18.71 -7.61 -0.85
C PHE A 329 17.27 -7.31 -0.47
N THR A 330 16.66 -8.17 0.34
CA THR A 330 15.33 -7.94 0.90
C THR A 330 15.37 -7.90 2.42
N SER A 331 14.42 -7.22 3.05
CA SER A 331 14.21 -7.21 4.50
C SER A 331 12.72 -7.37 4.84
N GLY A 332 12.38 -7.50 6.12
CA GLY A 332 11.00 -7.58 6.57
C GLY A 332 10.24 -8.78 5.98
N LEU A 333 9.10 -8.52 5.36
CA LEU A 333 8.24 -9.57 4.77
C LEU A 333 8.46 -9.77 3.26
N VAL A 334 9.35 -8.98 2.64
CA VAL A 334 9.68 -9.11 1.22
C VAL A 334 10.55 -10.33 1.00
N GLY A 335 10.23 -11.10 -0.03
CA GLY A 335 11.01 -12.27 -0.42
C GLY A 335 10.99 -12.49 -1.92
N TRP A 336 12.15 -12.89 -2.46
CA TRP A 336 12.31 -13.35 -3.83
C TRP A 336 13.25 -14.54 -3.87
N PRO A 337 12.94 -15.63 -4.63
CA PRO A 337 13.79 -16.81 -4.70
C PRO A 337 15.23 -16.45 -5.10
N GLY A 338 16.21 -16.92 -4.34
CA GLY A 338 17.63 -16.67 -4.61
C GLY A 338 18.18 -15.31 -4.18
N VAL A 339 17.33 -14.37 -3.75
CA VAL A 339 17.75 -13.07 -3.21
C VAL A 339 18.10 -13.19 -1.72
N THR A 340 19.24 -12.61 -1.33
CA THR A 340 19.66 -12.59 0.08
C THR A 340 18.67 -11.78 0.92
N HIS A 341 18.12 -12.44 1.96
CA HIS A 341 17.21 -11.80 2.91
C HIS A 341 17.94 -11.35 4.17
N ILE A 342 17.81 -10.08 4.51
CA ILE A 342 18.42 -9.47 5.71
C ILE A 342 17.47 -9.66 6.90
N ALA A 343 17.92 -10.42 7.87
CA ALA A 343 17.19 -10.62 9.12
C ALA A 343 17.64 -9.62 10.21
N ASN A 344 16.71 -9.29 11.11
CA ASN A 344 17.00 -8.51 12.33
C ASN A 344 17.66 -7.13 12.10
N GLY A 345 17.55 -6.56 10.90
CA GLY A 345 18.07 -5.22 10.59
C GLY A 345 19.61 -5.12 10.61
N ASP A 346 20.34 -6.21 10.47
CA ASP A 346 21.79 -6.20 10.27
C ASP A 346 22.12 -6.05 8.78
N PHE A 347 22.38 -4.83 8.34
CA PHE A 347 22.68 -4.49 6.95
C PHE A 347 24.15 -4.64 6.55
N SER A 348 24.98 -5.34 7.33
CA SER A 348 26.41 -5.51 7.05
C SER A 348 26.68 -6.04 5.65
N GLN A 349 25.89 -7.03 5.16
CA GLN A 349 26.04 -7.57 3.80
C GLN A 349 25.69 -6.55 2.70
N VAL A 350 24.68 -5.71 2.92
CA VAL A 350 24.32 -4.62 2.00
C VAL A 350 25.43 -3.57 1.93
N ILE A 351 26.02 -3.24 3.08
CA ILE A 351 27.13 -2.30 3.21
C ILE A 351 28.38 -2.83 2.51
N GLU A 352 28.74 -4.10 2.72
CA GLU A 352 29.87 -4.76 2.05
C GLU A 352 29.69 -4.77 0.53
N ALA A 353 28.49 -5.12 0.04
CA ALA A 353 28.17 -5.11 -1.37
C ALA A 353 28.28 -3.69 -1.97
N ALA A 354 27.85 -2.67 -1.24
CA ALA A 354 27.96 -1.27 -1.68
C ALA A 354 29.41 -0.81 -1.75
N LEU A 355 30.25 -1.19 -0.79
CA LEU A 355 31.68 -0.85 -0.76
C LEU A 355 32.43 -1.56 -1.89
N ALA A 356 32.05 -2.79 -2.24
CA ALA A 356 32.63 -3.56 -3.36
C ALA A 356 32.17 -3.01 -4.73
N ALA A 357 30.96 -2.46 -4.83
CA ALA A 357 30.41 -1.94 -6.07
C ALA A 357 31.18 -0.68 -6.57
N PRO A 358 31.12 -0.33 -7.88
CA PRO A 358 31.87 0.82 -8.41
C PRO A 358 31.46 2.16 -7.80
N GLY A 359 30.17 2.37 -7.53
CA GLY A 359 29.63 3.66 -7.15
C GLY A 359 29.56 4.64 -8.34
N PHE A 360 29.00 5.83 -8.09
CA PHE A 360 28.95 6.89 -9.10
C PHE A 360 30.33 7.53 -9.29
N THR A 361 30.73 7.76 -10.54
CA THR A 361 32.05 8.28 -10.92
C THR A 361 32.12 9.81 -10.90
N GLU A 362 30.98 10.47 -11.02
CA GLU A 362 30.87 11.94 -11.08
C GLU A 362 29.56 12.42 -10.45
N ASP A 363 29.49 13.70 -10.11
CA ASP A 363 28.29 14.36 -9.66
C ASP A 363 27.39 14.69 -10.85
N GLY A 364 26.12 14.36 -10.76
CA GLY A 364 25.09 14.83 -11.70
C GLY A 364 24.75 16.32 -11.47
N PRO A 365 23.94 16.94 -12.36
CA PRO A 365 23.45 18.30 -12.20
C PRO A 365 22.77 18.54 -10.84
N ASP A 366 22.81 19.79 -10.36
CA ASP A 366 22.08 20.15 -9.13
C ASP A 366 20.60 20.38 -9.44
N LYS A 367 19.84 19.28 -9.53
CA LYS A 367 18.41 19.27 -9.77
C LYS A 367 17.68 18.72 -8.54
N THR A 368 16.66 19.45 -8.10
CA THR A 368 15.85 19.07 -6.93
C THR A 368 14.36 19.07 -7.25
N ILE A 369 13.62 18.28 -6.48
CA ILE A 369 12.15 18.32 -6.37
C ILE A 369 11.77 18.64 -4.94
N LEU A 370 10.52 19.07 -4.72
CA LEU A 370 10.05 19.48 -3.40
C LEU A 370 9.09 18.43 -2.85
N VAL A 371 9.35 17.96 -1.62
CA VAL A 371 8.53 16.98 -0.90
C VAL A 371 8.18 17.49 0.51
N GLY A 372 7.35 16.75 1.27
CA GLY A 372 7.11 17.03 2.70
C GLY A 372 5.93 17.94 2.99
N PHE A 373 4.92 17.95 2.11
CA PHE A 373 3.67 18.69 2.32
C PHE A 373 2.60 17.87 3.05
N GLY A 374 2.98 17.16 4.14
CA GLY A 374 2.02 16.50 5.01
C GLY A 374 1.03 17.51 5.65
N HIS A 375 -0.03 17.00 6.27
CA HIS A 375 -1.11 17.83 6.81
C HIS A 375 -0.61 18.94 7.74
N ASN A 376 0.36 18.67 8.62
CA ASN A 376 0.89 19.67 9.53
C ASN A 376 1.54 20.87 8.80
N ALA A 377 2.29 20.60 7.73
CA ALA A 377 2.93 21.65 6.93
C ALA A 377 1.90 22.48 6.14
N VAL A 378 0.89 21.83 5.54
CA VAL A 378 -0.15 22.51 4.77
C VAL A 378 -1.07 23.31 5.68
N LEU A 379 -1.47 22.75 6.82
CA LEU A 379 -2.33 23.44 7.80
C LEU A 379 -1.62 24.61 8.46
N GLY A 380 -0.29 24.56 8.61
CA GLY A 380 0.51 25.67 9.09
C GLY A 380 0.45 26.94 8.21
N VAL A 381 -0.01 26.82 6.97
CA VAL A 381 -0.21 27.93 6.02
C VAL A 381 -1.67 28.04 5.55
N ALA A 382 -2.61 27.39 6.23
CA ALA A 382 -4.01 27.30 5.83
C ALA A 382 -4.65 28.67 5.60
N ASP A 383 -4.36 29.67 6.44
CA ASP A 383 -4.90 31.03 6.29
C ASP A 383 -4.52 31.63 4.91
N LYS A 384 -3.26 31.46 4.48
CA LYS A 384 -2.79 31.93 3.16
C LYS A 384 -3.50 31.23 2.01
N VAL A 385 -3.75 29.92 2.16
CA VAL A 385 -4.48 29.11 1.16
C VAL A 385 -5.94 29.58 1.09
N VAL A 386 -6.61 29.76 2.24
CA VAL A 386 -7.99 30.25 2.32
C VAL A 386 -8.12 31.65 1.71
N ASP A 387 -7.18 32.55 2.02
CA ASP A 387 -7.16 33.90 1.47
C ASP A 387 -6.97 33.89 -0.06
N ALA A 388 -6.06 33.03 -0.56
CA ALA A 388 -5.84 32.88 -2.00
C ALA A 388 -7.10 32.34 -2.74
N VAL A 389 -7.84 31.41 -2.11
CA VAL A 389 -9.12 30.92 -2.66
C VAL A 389 -10.17 32.02 -2.64
N LYS A 390 -10.34 32.75 -1.53
CA LYS A 390 -11.29 33.85 -1.42
C LYS A 390 -11.00 35.00 -2.40
N ALA A 391 -9.72 35.24 -2.66
CA ALA A 391 -9.29 36.24 -3.67
C ALA A 391 -9.42 35.76 -5.12
N GLY A 392 -9.79 34.47 -5.34
CA GLY A 392 -9.90 33.88 -6.67
C GLY A 392 -8.54 33.55 -7.33
N ALA A 393 -7.45 33.65 -6.57
CA ALA A 393 -6.10 33.28 -7.04
C ALA A 393 -5.92 31.76 -7.17
N ILE A 394 -6.57 30.99 -6.28
CA ILE A 394 -6.70 29.54 -6.38
C ILE A 394 -8.16 29.21 -6.63
N LYS A 395 -8.45 28.57 -7.76
CA LYS A 395 -9.82 28.23 -8.15
C LYS A 395 -10.20 26.78 -7.84
N HIS A 396 -9.23 25.88 -7.89
CA HIS A 396 -9.50 24.45 -7.71
C HIS A 396 -8.28 23.70 -7.19
N PHE A 397 -8.55 22.60 -6.49
CA PHE A 397 -7.54 21.62 -6.06
C PHE A 397 -7.78 20.29 -6.76
N PHE A 398 -6.72 19.65 -7.19
CA PHE A 398 -6.76 18.30 -7.73
C PHE A 398 -5.91 17.39 -6.86
N LEU A 399 -6.48 16.30 -6.36
CA LEU A 399 -5.69 15.21 -5.80
C LEU A 399 -5.43 14.20 -6.93
N VAL A 400 -4.22 14.24 -7.48
CA VAL A 400 -3.77 13.36 -8.57
C VAL A 400 -2.72 12.42 -8.01
N GLY A 401 -3.06 11.15 -7.76
CA GLY A 401 -2.14 10.24 -7.09
C GLY A 401 -2.62 8.81 -7.02
N GLY A 402 -1.85 7.99 -6.33
CA GLY A 402 -2.07 6.56 -6.20
C GLY A 402 -0.91 5.75 -6.76
N CYS A 403 -1.13 4.47 -7.09
CA CYS A 403 -0.03 3.58 -7.45
C CYS A 403 0.35 3.60 -8.94
N ASP A 404 -0.61 3.79 -9.83
CA ASP A 404 -0.51 3.69 -11.29
C ASP A 404 0.03 2.31 -11.78
N GLY A 405 0.05 2.08 -13.09
CA GLY A 405 0.45 0.83 -13.72
C GLY A 405 1.69 0.94 -14.60
N ALA A 406 2.27 -0.23 -14.95
CA ALA A 406 3.50 -0.32 -15.74
C ALA A 406 3.27 -0.45 -17.26
N ARG A 407 2.02 -0.55 -17.75
CA ARG A 407 1.77 -0.73 -19.18
C ARG A 407 2.23 0.50 -19.96
N SER A 408 2.90 0.27 -21.09
CA SER A 408 3.33 1.34 -22.00
C SER A 408 2.14 2.12 -22.59
N GLY A 409 2.37 3.39 -22.98
CA GLY A 409 1.34 4.26 -23.58
C GLY A 409 0.28 4.76 -22.59
N ARG A 410 0.59 4.79 -21.31
CA ARG A 410 -0.28 5.31 -20.23
C ARG A 410 0.20 6.67 -19.77
N ASP A 411 -0.14 7.71 -20.53
CA ASP A 411 0.30 9.08 -20.24
C ASP A 411 -0.79 9.93 -19.57
N TYR A 412 -1.96 9.34 -19.28
CA TYR A 412 -3.14 10.06 -18.78
C TYR A 412 -2.81 10.98 -17.59
N TYR A 413 -2.11 10.49 -16.56
CA TYR A 413 -1.84 11.27 -15.35
C TYR A 413 -0.84 12.40 -15.60
N THR A 414 0.13 12.19 -16.49
CA THR A 414 1.06 13.22 -16.96
C THR A 414 0.30 14.30 -17.74
N GLU A 415 -0.46 13.88 -18.78
CA GLU A 415 -1.28 14.80 -19.60
C GLU A 415 -2.28 15.58 -18.75
N PHE A 416 -2.92 14.91 -17.76
CA PHE A 416 -3.87 15.56 -16.87
C PHE A 416 -3.16 16.64 -16.03
N ALA A 417 -2.05 16.29 -15.37
CA ALA A 417 -1.31 17.23 -14.53
C ALA A 417 -0.78 18.45 -15.32
N GLU A 418 -0.23 18.22 -16.52
CA GLU A 418 0.24 19.29 -17.41
C GLU A 418 -0.90 20.19 -17.89
N SER A 419 -2.10 19.63 -18.07
CA SER A 419 -3.28 20.37 -18.56
C SER A 419 -4.01 21.13 -17.45
N VAL A 420 -3.70 20.90 -16.18
CA VAL A 420 -4.31 21.62 -15.04
C VAL A 420 -4.05 23.13 -15.16
N PRO A 421 -5.11 23.99 -15.11
CA PRO A 421 -4.97 25.43 -15.23
C PRO A 421 -3.98 26.04 -14.20
N LYS A 422 -3.32 27.13 -14.57
CA LYS A 422 -2.28 27.77 -13.74
C LYS A 422 -2.79 28.37 -12.43
N ASP A 423 -4.09 28.56 -12.30
CA ASP A 423 -4.80 29.01 -11.10
C ASP A 423 -5.37 27.85 -10.25
N CYS A 424 -4.87 26.63 -10.49
CA CYS A 424 -5.20 25.42 -9.71
C CYS A 424 -3.97 24.81 -9.06
N VAL A 425 -4.19 24.14 -7.93
CA VAL A 425 -3.17 23.43 -7.17
C VAL A 425 -3.32 21.92 -7.36
N ILE A 426 -2.20 21.22 -7.51
CA ILE A 426 -2.15 19.76 -7.59
C ILE A 426 -1.57 19.24 -6.27
N MET A 427 -2.30 18.43 -5.56
CA MET A 427 -1.82 17.59 -4.47
C MET A 427 -1.52 16.21 -5.02
N THR A 428 -0.43 15.61 -4.60
CA THR A 428 -0.05 14.27 -5.05
C THR A 428 0.48 13.43 -3.90
N LEU A 429 0.38 12.11 -4.05
CA LEU A 429 0.92 11.13 -3.10
C LEU A 429 1.14 9.78 -3.81
N ALA A 430 1.87 8.89 -3.15
CA ALA A 430 2.17 7.54 -3.63
C ALA A 430 3.01 7.51 -4.93
N CYS A 431 3.13 6.34 -5.56
CA CYS A 431 3.97 6.14 -6.75
C CYS A 431 3.50 6.93 -7.99
N GLY A 432 2.20 7.24 -8.09
CA GLY A 432 1.64 7.98 -9.23
C GLY A 432 2.26 9.36 -9.45
N LYS A 433 2.80 9.98 -8.38
CA LYS A 433 3.52 11.26 -8.46
C LYS A 433 4.69 11.24 -9.46
N PHE A 434 5.36 10.10 -9.62
CA PHE A 434 6.56 9.99 -10.47
C PHE A 434 6.28 10.19 -11.95
N ARG A 435 5.00 10.21 -12.36
CA ARG A 435 4.59 10.57 -13.72
C ARG A 435 4.85 12.05 -14.05
N PHE A 436 4.87 12.93 -13.01
CA PHE A 436 4.93 14.37 -13.24
C PHE A 436 5.72 15.16 -12.17
N ASN A 437 6.18 14.55 -11.08
CA ASN A 437 6.83 15.30 -9.98
C ASN A 437 8.18 15.95 -10.34
N LYS A 438 8.77 15.60 -11.49
CA LYS A 438 9.97 16.22 -12.02
C LYS A 438 9.70 17.37 -12.99
N LEU A 439 8.40 17.67 -13.26
CA LEU A 439 7.96 18.79 -14.08
C LEU A 439 7.87 20.08 -13.24
N ASP A 440 8.03 21.23 -13.88
CA ASP A 440 7.90 22.54 -13.24
C ASP A 440 6.46 23.05 -13.36
N PHE A 441 5.74 23.11 -12.25
CA PHE A 441 4.39 23.65 -12.20
C PHE A 441 4.34 25.12 -11.76
N GLY A 442 5.43 25.69 -11.25
CA GLY A 442 5.51 27.05 -10.73
C GLY A 442 4.78 27.24 -9.41
N THR A 443 4.40 28.51 -9.13
CA THR A 443 3.78 28.91 -7.85
C THR A 443 2.57 29.83 -8.06
N ILE A 444 1.67 29.88 -7.06
CA ILE A 444 0.57 30.85 -6.96
C ILE A 444 0.79 31.63 -5.66
N GLY A 445 1.11 32.94 -5.76
CA GLY A 445 1.33 33.77 -4.56
C GLY A 445 2.42 33.26 -3.63
N GLY A 446 3.44 32.56 -4.18
CA GLY A 446 4.52 31.92 -3.42
C GLY A 446 4.17 30.53 -2.87
N ILE A 447 2.97 30.01 -3.11
CA ILE A 447 2.58 28.64 -2.79
C ILE A 447 2.95 27.75 -3.98
N PRO A 448 3.72 26.66 -3.82
CA PRO A 448 3.95 25.71 -4.91
C PRO A 448 2.64 25.16 -5.45
N ARG A 449 2.54 25.02 -6.78
CA ARG A 449 1.34 24.42 -7.39
C ARG A 449 1.32 22.90 -7.30
N LEU A 450 2.47 22.25 -7.10
CA LEU A 450 2.56 20.83 -6.84
C LEU A 450 2.95 20.61 -5.37
N LEU A 451 2.09 19.92 -4.63
CA LEU A 451 2.28 19.58 -3.21
C LEU A 451 2.41 18.06 -3.08
N ASP A 452 3.61 17.56 -2.86
CA ASP A 452 3.84 16.14 -2.56
C ASP A 452 3.54 15.88 -1.09
N ILE A 453 2.40 15.24 -0.83
CA ILE A 453 1.87 14.97 0.52
C ILE A 453 2.64 13.83 1.19
N GLY A 454 3.08 12.81 0.43
CA GLY A 454 3.85 11.72 1.01
C GLY A 454 3.65 10.36 0.36
N GLN A 455 3.76 9.31 1.17
CA GLN A 455 3.51 7.91 0.80
C GLN A 455 2.01 7.65 0.56
N CYS A 456 1.64 6.44 0.15
CA CYS A 456 0.24 6.09 -0.06
C CYS A 456 -0.61 6.15 1.24
N ASN A 457 -0.05 5.79 2.41
CA ASN A 457 -0.71 5.96 3.72
C ASN A 457 -0.94 7.43 4.09
N ASP A 458 -0.18 8.38 3.52
CA ASP A 458 -0.38 9.82 3.71
C ASP A 458 -1.67 10.33 3.01
N ALA A 459 -2.48 9.41 2.43
CA ALA A 459 -3.89 9.66 2.17
C ALA A 459 -4.61 10.17 3.43
N TYR A 460 -4.17 9.78 4.62
CA TYR A 460 -4.60 10.38 5.89
C TYR A 460 -4.35 11.88 5.92
N SER A 461 -3.17 12.34 5.58
CA SER A 461 -2.85 13.77 5.46
C SER A 461 -3.75 14.49 4.47
N ALA A 462 -4.02 13.89 3.30
CA ALA A 462 -4.94 14.47 2.30
C ALA A 462 -6.37 14.61 2.85
N ILE A 463 -6.85 13.61 3.59
CA ILE A 463 -8.15 13.65 4.27
C ILE A 463 -8.18 14.76 5.32
N GLN A 464 -7.15 14.88 6.17
CA GLN A 464 -7.06 15.93 7.20
C GLN A 464 -7.06 17.33 6.58
N ILE A 465 -6.34 17.53 5.47
CA ILE A 465 -6.33 18.79 4.72
C ILE A 465 -7.74 19.10 4.18
N ALA A 466 -8.41 18.14 3.55
CA ALA A 466 -9.76 18.32 3.02
C ALA A 466 -10.78 18.65 4.13
N VAL A 467 -10.72 17.95 5.27
CA VAL A 467 -11.58 18.23 6.44
C VAL A 467 -11.32 19.63 7.01
N ALA A 468 -10.08 20.05 7.10
CA ALA A 468 -9.74 21.39 7.59
C ALA A 468 -10.24 22.48 6.62
N LEU A 469 -10.08 22.31 5.31
CA LEU A 469 -10.60 23.22 4.30
C LEU A 469 -12.13 23.28 4.33
N SER A 470 -12.83 22.15 4.49
CA SER A 470 -14.29 22.12 4.58
C SER A 470 -14.80 22.94 5.79
N LYS A 471 -14.12 22.83 6.91
CA LYS A 471 -14.40 23.66 8.11
C LYS A 471 -14.13 25.14 7.85
N ALA A 472 -13.02 25.48 7.22
CA ALA A 472 -12.63 26.87 6.93
C ALA A 472 -13.59 27.57 5.94
N PHE A 473 -14.16 26.80 5.00
CA PHE A 473 -15.15 27.29 4.04
C PHE A 473 -16.61 27.08 4.49
N ASN A 474 -16.83 26.45 5.65
CA ASN A 474 -18.14 26.11 6.19
C ASN A 474 -19.04 25.35 5.18
N CYS A 475 -18.46 24.31 4.55
CA CYS A 475 -19.15 23.47 3.57
C CYS A 475 -18.83 21.98 3.82
N GLY A 476 -19.53 21.07 3.13
CA GLY A 476 -19.19 19.66 3.13
C GLY A 476 -17.90 19.37 2.33
N VAL A 477 -17.21 18.26 2.61
CA VAL A 477 -16.01 17.89 1.87
C VAL A 477 -16.31 17.70 0.37
N ASN A 478 -17.48 17.17 0.02
CA ASN A 478 -17.90 17.00 -1.37
C ASN A 478 -18.28 18.34 -2.07
N ASP A 479 -18.40 19.43 -1.32
CA ASP A 479 -18.72 20.77 -1.85
C ASP A 479 -17.46 21.63 -2.02
N LEU A 480 -16.31 21.13 -1.60
CA LEU A 480 -15.03 21.80 -1.83
C LEU A 480 -14.70 21.86 -3.33
N PRO A 481 -13.98 22.89 -3.79
CA PRO A 481 -13.38 22.93 -5.12
C PRO A 481 -12.19 21.94 -5.19
N LEU A 482 -12.46 20.67 -4.92
CA LEU A 482 -11.50 19.57 -4.85
C LEU A 482 -12.00 18.40 -5.67
N SER A 483 -11.17 17.90 -6.58
CA SER A 483 -11.46 16.70 -7.37
C SER A 483 -10.40 15.64 -7.20
N LEU A 484 -10.85 14.39 -7.12
CA LEU A 484 -10.00 13.22 -6.93
C LEU A 484 -9.84 12.49 -8.27
N VAL A 485 -8.60 12.38 -8.74
CA VAL A 485 -8.19 11.68 -9.96
C VAL A 485 -7.16 10.64 -9.56
N LEU A 486 -7.64 9.45 -9.22
CA LEU A 486 -6.87 8.44 -8.52
C LEU A 486 -6.45 7.30 -9.44
N SER A 487 -5.26 6.76 -9.16
CA SER A 487 -4.78 5.53 -9.75
C SER A 487 -4.66 4.42 -8.70
N TRP A 488 -4.86 3.19 -9.13
CA TRP A 488 -4.66 2.03 -8.27
C TRP A 488 -3.78 0.99 -8.94
N TYR A 489 -3.13 0.17 -8.13
CA TYR A 489 -2.35 -0.96 -8.59
C TYR A 489 -2.56 -2.18 -7.69
N GLU A 490 -2.46 -2.02 -6.37
CA GLU A 490 -2.48 -3.12 -5.42
C GLU A 490 -3.39 -2.81 -4.20
N GLN A 491 -3.36 -3.67 -3.22
CA GLN A 491 -4.33 -3.78 -2.13
C GLN A 491 -4.39 -2.55 -1.22
N LYS A 492 -3.27 -1.83 -1.02
CA LYS A 492 -3.28 -0.59 -0.24
C LYS A 492 -4.15 0.49 -0.88
N ALA A 493 -4.14 0.57 -2.22
CA ALA A 493 -5.06 1.46 -2.92
C ALA A 493 -6.52 1.05 -2.77
N VAL A 494 -6.82 -0.26 -2.69
CA VAL A 494 -8.17 -0.76 -2.38
C VAL A 494 -8.61 -0.33 -0.98
N ALA A 495 -7.74 -0.47 0.02
CA ALA A 495 -8.03 -0.03 1.39
C ALA A 495 -8.33 1.48 1.46
N ILE A 496 -7.55 2.31 0.77
CA ILE A 496 -7.76 3.76 0.68
C ILE A 496 -9.10 4.06 -0.01
N LEU A 497 -9.41 3.39 -1.12
CA LEU A 497 -10.71 3.57 -1.81
C LEU A 497 -11.86 3.26 -0.85
N LEU A 498 -11.83 2.14 -0.12
CA LEU A 498 -12.86 1.80 0.87
C LEU A 498 -12.97 2.87 1.97
N THR A 499 -11.86 3.48 2.39
CA THR A 499 -11.87 4.61 3.33
C THR A 499 -12.59 5.82 2.75
N LEU A 500 -12.33 6.19 1.50
CA LEU A 500 -13.02 7.30 0.84
C LEU A 500 -14.52 7.02 0.72
N LEU A 501 -14.91 5.78 0.39
CA LEU A 501 -16.32 5.37 0.32
C LEU A 501 -16.98 5.39 1.71
N HIS A 502 -16.30 4.94 2.77
CA HIS A 502 -16.78 5.04 4.15
C HIS A 502 -17.06 6.50 4.55
N LEU A 503 -16.15 7.42 4.19
CA LEU A 503 -16.29 8.86 4.45
C LEU A 503 -17.36 9.53 3.56
N GLY A 504 -18.02 8.79 2.67
CA GLY A 504 -19.05 9.32 1.76
C GLY A 504 -18.49 10.23 0.68
N ILE A 505 -17.21 10.13 0.34
CA ILE A 505 -16.58 10.89 -0.74
C ILE A 505 -17.15 10.42 -2.09
N ARG A 506 -17.48 11.40 -2.95
CA ARG A 506 -18.11 11.17 -4.25
C ARG A 506 -17.27 11.74 -5.40
N ASN A 507 -17.69 11.41 -6.62
CA ASN A 507 -17.10 11.94 -7.85
C ASN A 507 -15.63 11.57 -8.04
N ILE A 508 -15.25 10.35 -7.62
CA ILE A 508 -13.88 9.83 -7.74
C ILE A 508 -13.67 9.32 -9.16
N ARG A 509 -12.65 9.83 -9.86
CA ARG A 509 -12.15 9.25 -11.10
C ARG A 509 -11.07 8.24 -10.78
N LEU A 510 -11.28 6.99 -11.19
CA LEU A 510 -10.40 5.86 -10.87
C LEU A 510 -9.85 5.23 -12.15
N GLY A 511 -8.55 5.09 -12.19
CA GLY A 511 -7.83 4.46 -13.29
C GLY A 511 -6.57 3.70 -12.83
N PRO A 512 -5.74 3.26 -13.78
CA PRO A 512 -5.94 3.33 -15.23
C PRO A 512 -7.04 2.39 -15.77
N THR A 513 -7.39 1.32 -15.04
CA THR A 513 -8.54 0.44 -15.31
C THR A 513 -9.33 0.23 -14.02
N LEU A 514 -10.55 -0.27 -14.13
CA LEU A 514 -11.30 -0.71 -12.96
C LEU A 514 -10.82 -2.09 -12.49
N PRO A 515 -10.92 -2.40 -11.18
CA PRO A 515 -10.53 -3.71 -10.67
C PRO A 515 -11.31 -4.87 -11.30
N ALA A 516 -10.62 -5.92 -11.74
CA ALA A 516 -11.23 -7.08 -12.40
C ALA A 516 -12.18 -7.88 -11.50
N PHE A 517 -12.06 -7.76 -10.18
CA PHE A 517 -12.96 -8.37 -9.19
C PHE A 517 -14.22 -7.53 -8.94
N VAL A 518 -14.29 -6.29 -9.41
CA VAL A 518 -15.49 -5.45 -9.34
C VAL A 518 -16.37 -5.76 -10.55
N THR A 519 -17.43 -6.53 -10.33
CA THR A 519 -18.38 -6.91 -11.39
C THR A 519 -19.21 -5.71 -11.85
N PRO A 520 -19.87 -5.77 -13.03
CA PRO A 520 -20.77 -4.71 -13.46
C PRO A 520 -21.89 -4.41 -12.47
N ASN A 521 -22.40 -5.40 -11.75
CA ASN A 521 -23.44 -5.22 -10.74
C ASN A 521 -22.90 -4.50 -9.50
N VAL A 522 -21.72 -4.89 -9.00
CA VAL A 522 -21.04 -4.20 -7.90
C VAL A 522 -20.67 -2.76 -8.29
N LEU A 523 -20.14 -2.55 -9.51
CA LEU A 523 -19.83 -1.23 -10.03
C LEU A 523 -21.08 -0.33 -10.10
N ARG A 524 -22.24 -0.87 -10.52
CA ARG A 524 -23.50 -0.12 -10.54
C ARG A 524 -23.86 0.39 -9.16
N VAL A 525 -23.76 -0.45 -8.12
CA VAL A 525 -24.02 -0.04 -6.73
C VAL A 525 -23.05 1.06 -6.27
N LEU A 526 -21.76 0.93 -6.58
CA LEU A 526 -20.75 1.94 -6.27
C LEU A 526 -21.00 3.25 -7.01
N ASN A 527 -21.43 3.17 -8.26
CA ASN A 527 -21.76 4.34 -9.07
C ASN A 527 -23.00 5.07 -8.54
N GLU A 528 -24.08 4.35 -8.25
CA GLU A 528 -25.31 4.93 -7.71
C GLU A 528 -25.09 5.65 -6.36
N LYS A 529 -24.23 5.10 -5.49
CA LYS A 529 -23.98 5.65 -4.16
C LYS A 529 -22.90 6.72 -4.13
N PHE A 530 -21.83 6.56 -4.89
CA PHE A 530 -20.60 7.37 -4.75
C PHE A 530 -20.17 8.07 -6.04
N ASN A 531 -20.82 7.78 -7.17
CA ASN A 531 -20.41 8.26 -8.49
C ASN A 531 -18.94 7.97 -8.78
N LEU A 532 -18.55 6.68 -8.60
CA LEU A 532 -17.21 6.19 -8.93
C LEU A 532 -17.10 6.01 -10.45
N MET A 533 -16.25 6.77 -11.10
CA MET A 533 -16.15 6.86 -12.55
C MET A 533 -14.81 6.30 -13.05
N PRO A 534 -14.77 5.54 -14.15
CA PRO A 534 -13.51 5.31 -14.84
C PRO A 534 -12.97 6.62 -15.42
N ILE A 535 -11.63 6.73 -15.54
CA ILE A 535 -11.01 7.82 -16.27
C ILE A 535 -11.38 7.74 -17.76
N LYS A 536 -11.45 8.93 -18.42
CA LYS A 536 -11.63 9.09 -19.87
C LYS A 536 -10.30 9.53 -20.51
N THR A 537 -10.32 10.54 -21.38
CA THR A 537 -9.11 11.28 -21.74
C THR A 537 -8.88 12.41 -20.72
N ALA A 538 -7.62 12.82 -20.52
CA ALA A 538 -7.28 13.91 -19.61
C ALA A 538 -8.06 15.20 -19.91
N ALA A 539 -8.17 15.55 -21.18
CA ALA A 539 -8.92 16.73 -21.63
C ALA A 539 -10.43 16.64 -21.35
N GLN A 540 -11.05 15.45 -21.54
CA GLN A 540 -12.47 15.26 -21.24
C GLN A 540 -12.74 15.34 -19.75
N ASP A 541 -11.94 14.65 -18.93
CA ASP A 541 -12.12 14.67 -17.48
C ASP A 541 -11.90 16.07 -16.90
N LEU A 542 -10.90 16.78 -17.38
CA LEU A 542 -10.66 18.17 -16.94
C LEU A 542 -11.82 19.09 -17.32
N LYS A 543 -12.38 18.95 -18.54
CA LYS A 543 -13.56 19.70 -18.97
C LYS A 543 -14.81 19.38 -18.16
N ASP A 544 -14.99 18.10 -17.78
CA ASP A 544 -16.12 17.68 -16.95
C ASP A 544 -16.01 18.22 -15.51
N ILE A 545 -14.78 18.38 -15.00
CA ILE A 545 -14.51 18.92 -13.66
C ILE A 545 -14.61 20.43 -13.63
N LEU A 546 -14.00 21.09 -14.61
CA LEU A 546 -13.97 22.56 -14.76
C LEU A 546 -14.75 22.95 -15.99
N PRO A 547 -16.10 22.95 -15.96
CA PRO A 547 -16.87 23.45 -17.08
C PRO A 547 -16.48 24.91 -17.32
N LEU A 548 -16.11 25.21 -18.56
CA LEU A 548 -15.84 26.60 -18.98
C LEU A 548 -16.99 27.48 -18.47
N ALA A 549 -16.66 28.48 -17.65
CA ALA A 549 -17.62 29.48 -17.28
C ALA A 549 -18.23 30.05 -18.59
N ALA A 550 -19.53 29.83 -18.75
CA ALA A 550 -20.26 30.26 -19.93
C ALA A 550 -20.29 31.81 -20.03
#